data_2c5f001aaf3d5a28d82bb97110ec4229
#
_entry.id   2c5f001aaf3d5a28d82bb97110ec4229
#
_cell.length_a   1.000
_cell.length_b   1.000
_cell.length_c   1.000
_cell.angle_alpha   90.00
_cell.angle_beta   90.00
_cell.angle_gamma   90.00
#
_symmetry.space_group_name_H-M   'P 1'
#
loop_
_entity.id
_entity.type
_entity.pdbx_description
1 polymer ?
#
loop_
_entity_poly.entity_id
_entity_poly.type
_entity_poly.pdbx_seq_one_letter_code
_entity_poly.pdbx_strand_id
1 'polypeptide(L)'
;MKYYIISARGITYRLIRHKGILFEYRGQWYVTHHCEGGVKLETLEQFLATGREVLGKEAHECVDAHQIRAYYADHKNDEFKSLTNNCEHYVNRFRKQNGETVAVSSPQAAVIIGIVLAVAGLTIAYKFKWL
;
A
#
# COMPACT_ATOMS: atom_id res chain seq x y z
N MET A 1 16.89 0.91 10.99
CA MET A 1 15.58 1.27 11.61
C MET A 1 14.51 0.33 11.08
N LYS A 2 13.68 -0.17 11.96
CA LYS A 2 12.52 -0.96 11.54
C LYS A 2 11.43 -0.07 10.96
N TYR A 3 10.85 -0.52 9.86
CA TYR A 3 9.61 0.00 9.33
C TYR A 3 8.68 -1.17 9.01
N TYR A 4 7.42 -0.89 8.77
CA TYR A 4 6.44 -1.94 8.55
C TYR A 4 5.66 -1.67 7.28
N ILE A 5 5.43 -2.73 6.51
CA ILE A 5 4.40 -2.70 5.48
C ILE A 5 3.11 -3.13 6.14
N ILE A 6 2.14 -2.24 6.17
CA ILE A 6 0.82 -2.55 6.73
C ILE A 6 -0.16 -2.87 5.61
N SER A 7 -1.05 -3.79 5.90
CA SER A 7 -2.21 -4.10 5.07
C SER A 7 -3.45 -3.70 5.84
N ALA A 8 -4.29 -2.90 5.21
CA ALA A 8 -5.52 -2.41 5.82
C ALA A 8 -6.71 -2.72 4.92
N ARG A 9 -7.91 -2.74 5.50
CA ARG A 9 -9.14 -2.86 4.74
C ARG A 9 -9.35 -1.61 3.90
N GLY A 10 -9.62 -1.79 2.61
CA GLY A 10 -9.92 -0.67 1.72
C GLY A 10 -11.24 0.01 2.10
N ILE A 11 -11.34 1.31 1.87
CA ILE A 11 -12.57 2.07 2.15
C ILE A 11 -13.59 1.86 1.05
N THR A 12 -13.17 2.09 -0.20
CA THR A 12 -14.04 1.99 -1.37
C THR A 12 -14.29 0.55 -1.78
N TYR A 13 -13.23 -0.26 -1.83
CA TYR A 13 -13.29 -1.67 -2.22
C TYR A 13 -12.81 -2.53 -1.06
N ARG A 14 -13.73 -3.07 -0.27
CA ARG A 14 -13.42 -3.80 0.97
C ARG A 14 -12.69 -5.12 0.73
N LEU A 15 -12.78 -5.70 -0.46
CA LEU A 15 -12.03 -6.91 -0.84
C LEU A 15 -10.58 -6.63 -1.18
N ILE A 16 -10.25 -5.38 -1.48
CA ILE A 16 -8.91 -4.96 -1.85
C ILE A 16 -8.19 -4.46 -0.62
N ARG A 17 -7.01 -5.01 -0.35
CA ARG A 17 -6.16 -4.57 0.75
C ARG A 17 -5.45 -3.29 0.37
N HIS A 18 -5.57 -2.30 1.23
CA HIS A 18 -4.81 -1.07 1.11
C HIS A 18 -3.47 -1.23 1.81
N LYS A 19 -2.37 -0.92 1.13
CA LYS A 19 -1.03 -1.04 1.68
C LYS A 19 -0.40 0.31 1.94
N GLY A 20 0.42 0.37 2.98
CA GLY A 20 1.16 1.56 3.32
C GLY A 20 2.45 1.23 4.05
N ILE A 21 3.29 2.24 4.19
CA ILE A 21 4.55 2.17 4.90
C ILE A 21 4.37 2.87 6.25
N LEU A 22 4.48 2.09 7.34
CA LEU A 22 4.38 2.58 8.71
C LEU A 22 5.78 2.75 9.28
N PHE A 23 6.08 3.90 9.82
CA PHE A 23 7.38 4.21 10.40
C PHE A 23 7.27 5.21 11.55
N GLU A 24 8.25 5.18 12.44
CA GLU A 24 8.33 6.12 13.54
C GLU A 24 9.29 7.26 13.19
N TYR A 25 8.88 8.47 13.51
CA TYR A 25 9.71 9.66 13.35
C TYR A 25 9.44 10.61 14.50
N ARG A 26 10.50 10.96 15.25
CA ARG A 26 10.43 11.85 16.41
C ARG A 26 9.37 11.43 17.43
N GLY A 27 9.32 10.13 17.72
CA GLY A 27 8.40 9.58 18.72
C GLY A 27 6.95 9.44 18.28
N GLN A 28 6.65 9.70 17.03
CA GLN A 28 5.30 9.56 16.48
C GLN A 28 5.28 8.60 15.29
N TRP A 29 4.21 7.81 15.18
CA TRP A 29 4.01 6.89 14.07
C TRP A 29 3.29 7.56 12.91
N TYR A 30 3.82 7.35 11.72
CA TYR A 30 3.30 7.88 10.46
C TYR A 30 3.05 6.76 9.46
N VAL A 31 2.11 7.00 8.55
CA VAL A 31 1.86 6.13 7.41
C VAL A 31 1.98 6.95 6.14
N THR A 32 2.78 6.46 5.18
CA THR A 32 2.75 6.99 3.83
C THR A 32 2.17 5.94 2.89
N HIS A 33 1.23 6.36 2.05
CA HIS A 33 0.48 5.46 1.18
C HIS A 33 -0.06 6.18 -0.05
N HIS A 34 -0.33 5.42 -1.09
CA HIS A 34 -0.87 5.95 -2.34
C HIS A 34 -2.34 5.55 -2.48
N CYS A 35 -3.24 6.50 -2.54
CA CYS A 35 -4.68 6.30 -2.69
C CYS A 35 -5.23 7.21 -3.78
N GLU A 36 -6.54 7.13 -4.06
CA GLU A 36 -7.16 7.93 -5.13
C GLU A 36 -6.92 9.43 -4.99
N GLY A 37 -6.77 9.92 -3.77
CA GLY A 37 -6.44 11.32 -3.52
C GLY A 37 -4.97 11.68 -3.73
N GLY A 38 -4.14 10.73 -4.16
CA GLY A 38 -2.70 10.88 -4.33
C GLY A 38 -1.88 10.21 -3.24
N VAL A 39 -0.59 10.48 -3.23
CA VAL A 39 0.30 9.98 -2.19
C VAL A 39 0.15 10.85 -0.95
N LYS A 40 -0.05 10.21 0.20
CA LYS A 40 -0.26 10.88 1.48
C LYS A 40 0.82 10.49 2.48
N LEU A 41 1.11 11.43 3.37
CA LEU A 41 1.88 11.19 4.59
C LEU A 41 1.03 11.73 5.74
N GLU A 42 0.59 10.84 6.60
CA GLU A 42 -0.27 11.20 7.72
C GLU A 42 0.12 10.43 8.97
N THR A 43 -0.34 10.89 10.13
CA THR A 43 -0.12 10.14 11.35
C THR A 43 -0.90 8.83 11.31
N LEU A 44 -0.45 7.82 12.05
CA LEU A 44 -1.18 6.56 12.15
C LEU A 44 -2.61 6.81 12.64
N GLU A 45 -2.78 7.75 13.58
CA GLU A 45 -4.09 8.12 14.11
C GLU A 45 -5.01 8.67 13.01
N GLN A 46 -4.51 9.57 12.16
CA GLN A 46 -5.26 10.11 11.02
C GLN A 46 -5.62 8.99 10.02
N PHE A 47 -4.69 8.10 9.76
CA PHE A 47 -4.91 6.97 8.87
C PHE A 47 -6.06 6.07 9.38
N LEU A 48 -6.08 5.77 10.67
CA LEU A 48 -7.11 4.94 11.28
C LEU A 48 -8.45 5.67 11.41
N ALA A 49 -8.44 6.98 11.56
CA ALA A 49 -9.64 7.80 11.69
C ALA A 49 -10.54 7.78 10.45
N THR A 50 -10.00 7.38 9.30
CA THR A 50 -10.79 7.23 8.06
C THR A 50 -11.63 5.95 8.02
N GLY A 51 -11.58 5.14 9.06
CA GLY A 51 -12.31 3.86 9.13
C GLY A 51 -11.51 2.66 8.61
N ARG A 52 -10.24 2.84 8.30
CA ARG A 52 -9.36 1.74 7.92
C ARG A 52 -9.00 0.91 9.14
N GLU A 53 -9.05 -0.41 8.96
CA GLU A 53 -8.63 -1.37 9.96
C GLU A 53 -7.34 -2.04 9.49
N VAL A 54 -6.30 -2.00 10.32
CA VAL A 54 -5.04 -2.69 10.00
C VAL A 54 -5.25 -4.18 10.23
N LEU A 55 -5.08 -4.96 9.17
CA LEU A 55 -5.31 -6.41 9.15
C LEU A 55 -4.00 -7.20 9.24
N GLY A 56 -2.88 -6.56 9.02
CA GLY A 56 -1.57 -7.20 9.11
C GLY A 56 -0.45 -6.20 8.98
N LYS A 57 0.71 -6.58 9.47
CA LYS A 57 1.93 -5.80 9.30
C LYS A 57 3.12 -6.73 9.14
N GLU A 58 4.09 -6.30 8.35
CA GLU A 58 5.29 -7.04 8.05
C GLU A 58 6.49 -6.15 8.31
N ALA A 59 7.42 -6.60 9.16
CA ALA A 59 8.58 -5.81 9.56
C ALA A 59 9.70 -5.89 8.50
N HIS A 60 10.31 -4.76 8.22
CA HIS A 60 11.44 -4.61 7.33
C HIS A 60 12.47 -3.65 7.94
N GLU A 61 13.64 -3.58 7.34
CA GLU A 61 14.71 -2.69 7.78
C GLU A 61 15.04 -1.64 6.70
N CYS A 62 15.26 -0.41 7.12
CA CYS A 62 15.80 0.65 6.29
C CYS A 62 16.85 1.44 7.10
N VAL A 63 17.54 2.38 6.44
CA VAL A 63 18.58 3.15 7.09
C VAL A 63 18.01 4.02 8.22
N ASP A 64 17.04 4.88 7.90
CA ASP A 64 16.38 5.75 8.86
C ASP A 64 15.06 6.29 8.31
N ALA A 65 14.35 7.07 9.12
CA ALA A 65 13.09 7.68 8.74
C ALA A 65 13.22 8.69 7.59
N HIS A 66 14.38 9.32 7.42
CA HIS A 66 14.61 10.27 6.34
C HIS A 66 14.53 9.60 4.97
N GLN A 67 14.95 8.34 4.87
CA GLN A 67 14.83 7.56 3.64
C GLN A 67 13.37 7.45 3.18
N ILE A 68 12.47 7.16 4.11
CA ILE A 68 11.03 7.04 3.81
C ILE A 68 10.43 8.42 3.49
N ARG A 69 10.81 9.44 4.24
CA ARG A 69 10.32 10.81 4.01
C ARG A 69 10.78 11.36 2.66
N ALA A 70 12.02 11.09 2.27
CA ALA A 70 12.54 11.46 0.96
C ALA A 70 11.77 10.75 -0.16
N TYR A 71 11.48 9.47 0.00
CA TYR A 71 10.67 8.71 -0.95
C TYR A 71 9.28 9.32 -1.11
N TYR A 72 8.62 9.65 0.00
CA TYR A 72 7.34 10.34 -0.05
C TYR A 72 7.45 11.67 -0.82
N ALA A 73 8.45 12.49 -0.53
CA ALA A 73 8.64 13.78 -1.18
C ALA A 73 8.83 13.64 -2.70
N ASP A 74 9.54 12.60 -3.13
CA ASP A 74 9.78 12.32 -4.55
C ASP A 74 8.52 11.84 -5.28
N HIS A 75 7.58 11.22 -4.57
CA HIS A 75 6.40 10.58 -5.17
C HIS A 75 5.06 11.23 -4.82
N LYS A 76 5.06 12.28 -4.01
CA LYS A 76 3.80 12.90 -3.51
C LYS A 76 2.88 13.43 -4.60
N ASN A 77 3.39 13.67 -5.79
CA ASN A 77 2.60 14.15 -6.93
C ASN A 77 2.25 13.06 -7.94
N ASP A 78 2.57 11.79 -7.63
CA ASP A 78 2.28 10.68 -8.52
C ASP A 78 0.78 10.46 -8.65
N GLU A 79 0.33 10.22 -9.87
CA GLU A 79 -1.08 9.93 -10.15
C GLU A 79 -1.43 8.50 -9.76
N PHE A 80 -2.55 8.35 -9.04
CA PHE A 80 -3.08 7.02 -8.71
C PHE A 80 -3.75 6.38 -9.92
N LYS A 81 -3.35 5.14 -10.21
CA LYS A 81 -3.96 4.31 -11.25
C LYS A 81 -4.16 2.91 -10.70
N SER A 82 -5.38 2.44 -10.66
CA SER A 82 -5.76 1.19 -9.98
C SER A 82 -4.93 -0.03 -10.39
N LEU A 83 -4.54 -0.14 -11.66
CA LEU A 83 -3.80 -1.30 -12.16
C LEU A 83 -2.28 -1.08 -12.26
N THR A 84 -1.84 0.14 -12.53
CA THR A 84 -0.45 0.42 -12.90
C THR A 84 0.32 1.29 -11.92
N ASN A 85 -0.38 2.02 -11.06
CA ASN A 85 0.26 2.89 -10.07
C ASN A 85 -0.66 3.04 -8.85
N ASN A 86 -0.74 2.00 -8.04
CA ASN A 86 -1.58 1.91 -6.84
C ASN A 86 -0.74 1.84 -5.56
N CYS A 87 -1.41 1.64 -4.43
CA CYS A 87 -0.76 1.58 -3.12
C CYS A 87 0.29 0.48 -3.03
N GLU A 88 0.07 -0.66 -3.66
CA GLU A 88 1.03 -1.76 -3.65
C GLU A 88 2.27 -1.45 -4.50
N HIS A 89 2.07 -0.83 -5.67
CA HIS A 89 3.19 -0.36 -6.50
C HIS A 89 4.05 0.67 -5.75
N TYR A 90 3.43 1.56 -5.03
CA TYR A 90 4.11 2.57 -4.22
C TYR A 90 5.02 1.91 -3.17
N VAL A 91 4.46 0.98 -2.40
CA VAL A 91 5.20 0.23 -1.38
C VAL A 91 6.33 -0.59 -2.00
N ASN A 92 6.05 -1.31 -3.07
CA ASN A 92 7.02 -2.18 -3.71
C ASN A 92 8.17 -1.39 -4.34
N ARG A 93 7.90 -0.21 -4.88
CA ARG A 93 8.92 0.67 -5.43
C ARG A 93 9.90 1.15 -4.35
N PHE A 94 9.39 1.49 -3.17
CA PHE A 94 10.25 1.80 -2.04
C PHE A 94 11.12 0.62 -1.64
N ARG A 95 10.53 -0.56 -1.53
CA ARG A 95 11.27 -1.78 -1.16
C ARG A 95 12.39 -2.08 -2.15
N LYS A 96 12.15 -1.91 -3.44
CA LYS A 96 13.19 -2.08 -4.47
C LYS A 96 14.31 -1.07 -4.31
N GLN A 97 14.01 0.19 -4.06
CA GLN A 97 15.02 1.22 -3.79
C GLN A 97 15.82 0.91 -2.53
N ASN A 98 15.20 0.25 -1.57
CA ASN A 98 15.83 -0.19 -0.33
C ASN A 98 16.62 -1.51 -0.49
N GLY A 99 16.74 -2.04 -1.71
CA GLY A 99 17.50 -3.25 -2.01
C GLY A 99 16.79 -4.56 -1.69
N GLU A 100 15.47 -4.52 -1.47
CA GLU A 100 14.69 -5.70 -1.14
C GLU A 100 14.18 -6.40 -2.39
N THR A 101 14.00 -7.73 -2.29
CA THR A 101 13.36 -8.52 -3.34
C THR A 101 11.85 -8.42 -3.20
N VAL A 102 11.18 -8.11 -4.30
CA VAL A 102 9.74 -7.91 -4.32
C VAL A 102 9.10 -8.80 -5.38
N ALA A 103 7.91 -9.34 -5.08
CA ALA A 103 7.13 -10.12 -6.03
C ALA A 103 6.79 -9.29 -7.28
N VAL A 104 6.80 -9.94 -8.44
CA VAL A 104 6.58 -9.27 -9.74
C VAL A 104 5.13 -8.86 -9.95
N SER A 105 4.17 -9.65 -9.47
CA SER A 105 2.74 -9.41 -9.65
C SER A 105 2.12 -8.77 -8.41
N SER A 106 1.24 -7.79 -8.65
CA SER A 106 0.47 -7.17 -7.59
C SER A 106 -0.79 -7.99 -7.30
N PRO A 107 -0.99 -8.51 -6.07
CA PRO A 107 -2.24 -9.17 -5.71
C PRO A 107 -3.46 -8.26 -5.86
N GLN A 108 -3.31 -6.98 -5.59
CA GLN A 108 -4.41 -6.02 -5.76
C GLN A 108 -4.80 -5.85 -7.22
N ALA A 109 -3.82 -5.73 -8.11
CA ALA A 109 -4.08 -5.68 -9.54
C ALA A 109 -4.79 -6.95 -10.02
N ALA A 110 -4.37 -8.12 -9.53
CA ALA A 110 -5.01 -9.38 -9.85
C ALA A 110 -6.48 -9.41 -9.43
N VAL A 111 -6.83 -8.87 -8.25
CA VAL A 111 -8.23 -8.79 -7.81
C VAL A 111 -9.03 -7.80 -8.64
N ILE A 112 -8.48 -6.65 -8.96
CA ILE A 112 -9.17 -5.69 -9.80
C ILE A 112 -9.47 -6.30 -11.17
N ILE A 113 -8.50 -6.95 -11.78
CA ILE A 113 -8.68 -7.69 -13.04
C ILE A 113 -9.74 -8.76 -12.87
N GLY A 114 -9.67 -9.53 -11.78
CA GLY A 114 -10.63 -10.57 -11.48
C GLY A 114 -12.05 -10.06 -11.30
N ILE A 115 -12.24 -8.94 -10.64
CA ILE A 115 -13.57 -8.31 -10.48
C ILE A 115 -14.12 -7.91 -11.85
N VAL A 116 -13.29 -7.29 -12.70
CA VAL A 116 -13.71 -6.91 -14.05
C VAL A 116 -14.11 -8.13 -14.87
N LEU A 117 -13.33 -9.21 -14.82
CA LEU A 117 -13.62 -10.46 -15.53
C LEU A 117 -14.90 -11.12 -15.00
N ALA A 118 -15.15 -11.08 -13.68
CA ALA A 118 -16.38 -11.60 -13.08
C ALA A 118 -17.61 -10.84 -13.57
N VAL A 119 -17.55 -9.51 -13.67
CA VAL A 119 -18.63 -8.69 -14.26
C VAL A 119 -18.87 -9.06 -15.71
N ALA A 120 -17.83 -9.43 -16.44
CA ALA A 120 -17.94 -9.92 -17.82
C ALA A 120 -18.40 -11.36 -17.94
N GLY A 121 -18.76 -12.03 -16.81
CA GLY A 121 -19.24 -13.43 -16.80
C GLY A 121 -18.15 -14.47 -16.58
N LEU A 122 -16.93 -14.07 -16.24
CA LEU A 122 -15.84 -14.99 -15.96
C LEU A 122 -15.69 -15.16 -14.44
N THR A 123 -15.49 -16.42 -14.00
CA THR A 123 -15.48 -16.75 -12.56
C THR A 123 -14.09 -16.97 -11.97
N ILE A 124 -13.05 -16.89 -12.77
CA ILE A 124 -11.67 -17.18 -12.36
C ILE A 124 -11.20 -16.30 -11.20
N ALA A 125 -11.78 -15.12 -11.08
CA ALA A 125 -11.47 -14.13 -10.03
C ALA A 125 -11.66 -14.67 -8.62
N TYR A 126 -12.62 -15.53 -8.41
CA TYR A 126 -12.95 -16.04 -7.08
C TYR A 126 -11.92 -16.99 -6.51
N LYS A 127 -10.94 -17.37 -7.31
CA LYS A 127 -9.85 -18.22 -6.88
C LYS A 127 -8.70 -17.46 -6.24
N PHE A 128 -8.69 -16.13 -6.36
CA PHE A 128 -7.67 -15.32 -5.74
C PHE A 128 -7.97 -15.13 -4.26
N LYS A 129 -7.22 -15.88 -3.47
CA LYS A 129 -7.30 -15.79 -2.00
C LYS A 129 -6.25 -14.83 -1.49
N TRP A 130 -6.58 -13.59 -1.48
CA TRP A 130 -5.71 -12.55 -1.06
C TRP A 130 -5.99 -12.04 0.30
N LEU A 131 -6.79 -12.74 0.97
CA LEU A 131 -7.10 -12.52 2.35
C LEU A 131 -6.02 -13.04 3.26
#